data_301107aef9eee3fbaaca44514ef3e527
#
_entry.id   301107aef9eee3fbaaca44514ef3e527
#
_cell.length_a   1.000
_cell.length_b   1.000
_cell.length_c   1.000
_cell.angle_alpha   90.00
_cell.angle_beta   90.00
_cell.angle_gamma   90.00
#
_symmetry.space_group_name_H-M   'P 1'
#
loop_
_entity.id
_entity.type
_entity.pdbx_description
1 polymer ?
#
loop_
_entity_poly.entity_id
_entity_poly.type
_entity_poly.pdbx_seq_one_letter_code
_entity_poly.pdbx_strand_id
1 'polypeptide(L)'
;MVGGCHLKKIPINEILRIKEKSFEEAWKYGGELLNDRSAYDLRRVTQAASPGKPHPLNDLIERMRQRLLQLGFDEVINETIFPQEDIMKQWGPTGYAILDRCYYLAALPRPDVGLSSQKQAAIKSFGIDLPPEKVAALQLTLHKLKTGELEGDELIREIGKELDVADDRAIEVFEKVFFEFKDLKPLPSNLTLRSHMTAAWFDTLATIQKYTPVPVKLFSIGPRYRREQREDATHLRVHDSASCVVMDEDVSIDLGKWIVKEFLRPFGFEDFQFRQVSTGTDTYYAPGKHFEAFAYHPDFEEVASEDAGWLEVADFGLYSPLTLANYGIECPVVNCGIGVERIAMLMHGYKDIRTLAYPQFYGEFVLTDDELVSLITLKNTPATPQGQEIQRTIVDVCKTHGADASPVEFVAWEGELLDKFVSITVIEPEEKAKLCGPAFLNEVFVKDGNVIGAVKPEGVSTGITYIGAFAAEAAYAIEQALKEGKNKLEVRVRISRSPNDINLRIDPVATRYITSRNKRIDLRGPVFTTIRMQAA
;
A
#
# COMPACT_ATOMS: atom_id res chain seq x y z
N MET A 1 22.94 29.64 13.12
CA MET A 1 22.16 29.62 11.87
C MET A 1 21.71 28.18 11.69
N VAL A 2 20.47 27.92 12.02
CA VAL A 2 19.86 26.58 11.90
C VAL A 2 19.51 26.41 10.43
N GLY A 3 20.29 25.62 9.71
CA GLY A 3 19.98 25.22 8.36
C GLY A 3 18.72 24.35 8.35
N GLY A 4 17.58 24.97 8.10
CA GLY A 4 16.36 24.25 7.84
C GLY A 4 16.58 23.32 6.64
N CYS A 5 16.33 22.04 6.84
CA CYS A 5 16.29 21.05 5.78
C CYS A 5 15.12 21.43 4.85
N HIS A 6 15.38 22.34 3.89
CA HIS A 6 14.42 22.60 2.83
C HIS A 6 14.30 21.31 2.03
N LEU A 7 13.18 20.59 2.21
CA LEU A 7 12.75 19.56 1.29
C LEU A 7 12.71 20.21 -0.09
N LYS A 8 13.68 19.88 -0.95
CA LYS A 8 13.71 20.31 -2.35
C LYS A 8 12.51 19.67 -3.05
N LYS A 9 11.38 20.37 -3.02
CA LYS A 9 10.16 19.94 -3.73
C LYS A 9 10.36 20.16 -5.23
N ILE A 10 9.75 19.30 -6.01
CA ILE A 10 9.69 19.49 -7.46
C ILE A 10 8.90 20.78 -7.75
N PRO A 11 9.44 21.73 -8.55
CA PRO A 11 8.77 22.98 -8.89
C PRO A 11 7.70 22.75 -9.96
N ILE A 12 6.55 22.20 -9.55
CA ILE A 12 5.48 21.73 -10.45
C ILE A 12 5.06 22.79 -11.44
N ASN A 13 4.74 24.00 -10.97
CA ASN A 13 4.24 25.09 -11.84
C ASN A 13 5.26 25.53 -12.90
N GLU A 14 6.54 25.49 -12.57
CA GLU A 14 7.61 25.84 -13.51
C GLU A 14 7.76 24.77 -14.60
N ILE A 15 7.78 23.48 -14.20
CA ILE A 15 7.85 22.36 -15.16
C ILE A 15 6.64 22.40 -16.10
N LEU A 16 5.42 22.61 -15.59
CA LEU A 16 4.21 22.68 -16.41
C LEU A 16 4.27 23.85 -17.40
N ARG A 17 4.76 25.02 -16.97
CA ARG A 17 4.94 26.18 -17.86
C ARG A 17 5.95 25.93 -18.99
N ILE A 18 7.04 25.20 -18.71
CA ILE A 18 8.01 24.79 -19.74
C ILE A 18 7.36 23.77 -20.68
N LYS A 19 6.62 22.80 -20.14
CA LYS A 19 5.91 21.76 -20.90
C LYS A 19 4.90 22.35 -21.90
N GLU A 20 4.21 23.45 -21.57
CA GLU A 20 3.29 24.14 -22.48
C GLU A 20 3.99 24.62 -23.77
N LYS A 21 5.30 24.89 -23.70
CA LYS A 21 6.11 25.33 -24.85
C LYS A 21 6.80 24.15 -25.54
N SER A 22 7.39 23.27 -24.76
CA SER A 22 8.12 22.12 -25.24
C SER A 22 8.15 21.03 -24.17
N PHE A 23 7.64 19.83 -24.51
CA PHE A 23 7.74 18.65 -23.65
C PHE A 23 9.20 18.28 -23.40
N GLU A 24 10.04 18.34 -24.44
CA GLU A 24 11.45 17.98 -24.40
C GLU A 24 12.26 18.86 -23.44
N GLU A 25 12.07 20.20 -23.50
CA GLU A 25 12.72 21.12 -22.57
C GLU A 25 12.28 20.85 -21.12
N ALA A 26 11.00 20.58 -20.89
CA ALA A 26 10.47 20.25 -19.56
C ALA A 26 11.07 18.94 -19.04
N TRP A 27 11.23 17.93 -19.90
CA TRP A 27 11.81 16.63 -19.55
C TRP A 27 13.28 16.75 -19.18
N LYS A 28 14.08 17.46 -19.99
CA LYS A 28 15.50 17.75 -19.70
C LYS A 28 15.66 18.52 -18.39
N TYR A 29 14.90 19.60 -18.23
CA TYR A 29 14.90 20.39 -17.00
C TYR A 29 14.54 19.56 -15.77
N GLY A 30 13.53 18.69 -15.89
CA GLY A 30 13.17 17.74 -14.83
C GLY A 30 14.29 16.79 -14.44
N GLY A 31 15.07 16.31 -15.43
CA GLY A 31 16.25 15.48 -15.19
C GLY A 31 17.35 16.23 -14.44
N GLU A 32 17.65 17.46 -14.85
CA GLU A 32 18.66 18.32 -14.21
C GLU A 32 18.34 18.59 -12.72
N LEU A 33 17.04 18.78 -12.38
CA LEU A 33 16.60 18.97 -10.99
C LEU A 33 16.93 17.77 -10.07
N LEU A 34 17.18 16.59 -10.63
CA LEU A 34 17.51 15.39 -9.85
C LEU A 34 19.01 15.22 -9.62
N ASN A 35 19.86 15.87 -10.43
CA ASN A 35 21.32 15.70 -10.36
C ASN A 35 21.93 16.24 -9.05
N ASP A 36 21.36 17.30 -8.48
CA ASP A 36 21.85 17.94 -7.25
C ASP A 36 21.28 17.34 -5.95
N ARG A 37 20.65 16.18 -6.02
CA ARG A 37 20.10 15.53 -4.83
C ARG A 37 21.19 14.77 -4.08
N SER A 38 21.29 15.03 -2.77
CA SER A 38 22.12 14.21 -1.87
C SER A 38 21.62 12.76 -1.89
N ALA A 39 22.55 11.80 -1.75
CA ALA A 39 22.21 10.39 -1.62
C ALA A 39 21.18 10.15 -0.53
N TYR A 40 20.21 9.31 -0.81
CA TYR A 40 19.18 8.96 0.16
C TYR A 40 19.80 8.18 1.34
N ASP A 41 19.54 8.62 2.55
CA ASP A 41 20.00 7.89 3.73
C ASP A 41 19.17 6.62 3.94
N LEU A 42 19.71 5.48 3.49
CA LEU A 42 19.06 4.17 3.58
C LEU A 42 18.70 3.77 5.02
N ARG A 43 19.40 4.33 6.04
CA ARG A 43 19.06 4.08 7.45
C ARG A 43 17.65 4.54 7.80
N ARG A 44 17.11 5.53 7.08
CA ARG A 44 15.74 5.99 7.26
C ARG A 44 14.69 4.95 6.86
N VAL A 45 15.03 4.02 5.96
CA VAL A 45 14.13 2.91 5.55
C VAL A 45 14.21 1.76 6.56
N THR A 46 15.45 1.41 6.99
CA THR A 46 15.68 0.27 7.89
C THR A 46 15.33 0.57 9.35
N GLN A 47 15.23 1.85 9.72
CA GLN A 47 14.87 2.32 11.06
C GLN A 47 13.41 2.80 11.14
N ALA A 48 12.56 2.38 10.20
CA ALA A 48 11.13 2.65 10.30
C ALA A 48 10.59 2.08 11.63
N ALA A 49 9.97 2.94 12.43
CA ALA A 49 9.49 2.57 13.76
C ALA A 49 8.33 1.56 13.72
N SER A 50 7.69 1.42 12.57
CA SER A 50 6.58 0.47 12.38
C SER A 50 6.66 -0.23 11.01
N PRO A 51 6.30 -1.51 10.92
CA PRO A 51 6.16 -2.19 9.64
C PRO A 51 5.06 -1.53 8.78
N GLY A 52 5.12 -1.75 7.47
CA GLY A 52 4.03 -1.36 6.56
C GLY A 52 2.73 -2.08 6.91
N LYS A 53 1.60 -1.47 6.58
CA LYS A 53 0.27 -2.06 6.78
C LYS A 53 -0.16 -2.77 5.50
N PRO A 54 -0.69 -4.01 5.58
CA PRO A 54 -1.30 -4.67 4.43
C PRO A 54 -2.57 -3.93 4.01
N HIS A 55 -2.95 -4.07 2.75
CA HIS A 55 -4.26 -3.62 2.30
C HIS A 55 -5.34 -4.56 2.87
N PRO A 56 -6.45 -4.05 3.45
CA PRO A 56 -7.45 -4.88 4.12
C PRO A 56 -8.04 -5.99 3.23
N LEU A 57 -8.28 -5.69 1.94
CA LEU A 57 -8.76 -6.71 1.00
C LEU A 57 -7.74 -7.81 0.75
N ASN A 58 -6.45 -7.47 0.62
CA ASN A 58 -5.41 -8.48 0.40
C ASN A 58 -5.24 -9.39 1.61
N ASP A 59 -5.35 -8.85 2.83
CA ASP A 59 -5.34 -9.65 4.06
C ASP A 59 -6.53 -10.62 4.10
N LEU A 60 -7.72 -10.14 3.75
CA LEU A 60 -8.90 -10.99 3.69
C LEU A 60 -8.78 -12.06 2.58
N ILE A 61 -8.30 -11.68 1.38
CA ILE A 61 -8.06 -12.62 0.27
C ILE A 61 -7.13 -13.75 0.71
N GLU A 62 -6.03 -13.44 1.40
CA GLU A 62 -5.11 -14.48 1.89
C GLU A 62 -5.79 -15.40 2.92
N ARG A 63 -6.58 -14.88 3.82
CA ARG A 63 -7.35 -15.69 4.78
C ARG A 63 -8.38 -16.57 4.08
N MET A 64 -9.09 -16.04 3.08
CA MET A 64 -10.04 -16.79 2.25
C MET A 64 -9.34 -17.91 1.47
N ARG A 65 -8.19 -17.61 0.89
CA ARG A 65 -7.33 -18.57 0.20
C ARG A 65 -6.96 -19.74 1.11
N GLN A 66 -6.44 -19.45 2.29
CA GLN A 66 -6.06 -20.46 3.28
C GLN A 66 -7.27 -21.30 3.71
N ARG A 67 -8.44 -20.68 3.84
CA ARG A 67 -9.65 -21.41 4.21
C ARG A 67 -10.11 -22.40 3.13
N LEU A 68 -10.06 -22.04 1.86
CA LEU A 68 -10.39 -22.95 0.75
C LEU A 68 -9.41 -24.11 0.65
N LEU A 69 -8.11 -23.87 0.84
CA LEU A 69 -7.11 -24.93 0.93
C LEU A 69 -7.40 -25.91 2.09
N GLN A 70 -7.79 -25.41 3.27
CA GLN A 70 -8.19 -26.24 4.42
C GLN A 70 -9.44 -27.07 4.15
N LEU A 71 -10.37 -26.58 3.32
CA LEU A 71 -11.55 -27.33 2.89
C LEU A 71 -11.23 -28.38 1.80
N GLY A 72 -9.98 -28.42 1.37
CA GLY A 72 -9.46 -29.42 0.42
C GLY A 72 -9.74 -29.04 -1.04
N PHE A 73 -9.81 -27.77 -1.37
CA PHE A 73 -9.85 -27.28 -2.75
C PHE A 73 -8.43 -27.00 -3.24
N ASP A 74 -8.15 -27.36 -4.49
CA ASP A 74 -6.91 -27.00 -5.17
C ASP A 74 -7.05 -25.60 -5.82
N GLU A 75 -5.98 -24.80 -5.73
CA GLU A 75 -5.95 -23.47 -6.29
C GLU A 75 -5.60 -23.48 -7.78
N VAL A 76 -6.35 -22.74 -8.58
CA VAL A 76 -6.06 -22.49 -9.99
C VAL A 76 -6.14 -21.00 -10.32
N ILE A 77 -5.38 -20.58 -11.32
CA ILE A 77 -5.48 -19.23 -11.89
C ILE A 77 -6.32 -19.32 -13.15
N ASN A 78 -7.51 -18.74 -13.07
CA ASN A 78 -8.43 -18.68 -14.20
C ASN A 78 -8.17 -17.44 -15.07
N GLU A 79 -8.41 -17.56 -16.37
CA GLU A 79 -8.29 -16.47 -17.32
C GLU A 79 -9.21 -15.29 -16.98
N THR A 80 -8.81 -14.09 -17.42
CA THR A 80 -9.54 -12.85 -17.23
C THR A 80 -10.08 -12.26 -18.53
N ILE A 81 -9.57 -12.70 -19.66
CA ILE A 81 -9.94 -12.24 -21.01
C ILE A 81 -10.61 -13.38 -21.74
N PHE A 82 -11.82 -13.13 -22.25
CA PHE A 82 -12.64 -14.12 -22.92
C PHE A 82 -13.20 -13.61 -24.23
N PRO A 83 -13.31 -14.46 -25.25
CA PRO A 83 -14.15 -14.16 -26.40
C PRO A 83 -15.63 -13.98 -26.00
N GLN A 84 -16.34 -13.03 -26.61
CA GLN A 84 -17.76 -12.83 -26.33
C GLN A 84 -18.60 -14.09 -26.63
N GLU A 85 -18.12 -14.94 -27.52
CA GLU A 85 -18.74 -16.21 -27.89
C GLU A 85 -18.87 -17.16 -26.70
N ASP A 86 -17.95 -17.13 -25.75
CA ASP A 86 -18.04 -17.95 -24.54
C ASP A 86 -19.15 -17.47 -23.61
N ILE A 87 -19.41 -16.16 -23.54
CA ILE A 87 -20.58 -15.64 -22.84
C ILE A 87 -21.87 -16.14 -23.49
N MET A 88 -21.94 -16.08 -24.80
CA MET A 88 -23.12 -16.61 -25.55
C MET A 88 -23.27 -18.12 -25.37
N LYS A 89 -22.18 -18.87 -25.33
CA LYS A 89 -22.16 -20.32 -25.12
C LYS A 89 -22.65 -20.73 -23.73
N GLN A 90 -22.35 -19.90 -22.71
CA GLN A 90 -22.73 -20.12 -21.31
C GLN A 90 -24.17 -19.69 -21.02
N TRP A 91 -24.55 -18.49 -21.44
CA TRP A 91 -25.89 -17.90 -21.16
C TRP A 91 -26.93 -18.09 -22.27
N GLY A 92 -26.52 -18.57 -23.43
CA GLY A 92 -27.44 -18.69 -24.58
C GLY A 92 -28.06 -17.34 -24.93
N PRO A 93 -29.40 -17.28 -25.20
CA PRO A 93 -30.08 -16.05 -25.63
C PRO A 93 -29.96 -14.87 -24.62
N THR A 94 -29.79 -15.14 -23.33
CA THR A 94 -29.65 -14.09 -22.31
C THR A 94 -28.24 -13.48 -22.27
N GLY A 95 -27.28 -14.12 -22.97
CA GLY A 95 -25.89 -13.64 -23.06
C GLY A 95 -25.75 -12.19 -23.54
N TYR A 96 -26.66 -11.72 -24.43
CA TYR A 96 -26.64 -10.32 -24.86
C TYR A 96 -26.82 -9.32 -23.71
N ALA A 97 -27.65 -9.66 -22.72
CA ALA A 97 -27.83 -8.83 -21.53
C ALA A 97 -26.56 -8.82 -20.64
N ILE A 98 -25.85 -9.94 -20.60
CA ILE A 98 -24.59 -10.06 -19.86
C ILE A 98 -23.46 -9.30 -20.56
N LEU A 99 -23.41 -9.32 -21.89
CA LEU A 99 -22.42 -8.57 -22.67
C LEU A 99 -22.55 -7.06 -22.48
N ASP A 100 -23.71 -6.52 -22.14
CA ASP A 100 -23.85 -5.10 -21.75
C ASP A 100 -23.04 -4.73 -20.50
N ARG A 101 -22.82 -5.69 -19.59
CA ARG A 101 -21.99 -5.49 -18.39
C ARG A 101 -20.50 -5.70 -18.62
N CYS A 102 -20.08 -6.19 -19.79
CA CYS A 102 -18.69 -6.49 -20.07
C CYS A 102 -17.94 -5.28 -20.59
N TYR A 103 -16.68 -5.17 -20.22
CA TYR A 103 -15.72 -4.32 -20.90
C TYR A 103 -15.16 -5.07 -22.11
N TYR A 104 -15.23 -4.45 -23.27
CA TYR A 104 -14.57 -4.94 -24.49
C TYR A 104 -13.15 -4.41 -24.56
N LEU A 105 -12.22 -5.23 -25.02
CA LEU A 105 -10.85 -4.83 -25.29
C LEU A 105 -10.75 -4.19 -26.67
N ALA A 106 -9.95 -3.16 -26.76
CA ALA A 106 -9.63 -2.50 -28.01
C ALA A 106 -8.11 -2.30 -28.11
N ALA A 107 -7.57 -2.35 -29.30
CA ALA A 107 -6.18 -2.09 -29.57
C ALA A 107 -6.03 -0.94 -30.57
N LEU A 108 -4.96 -0.16 -30.46
CA LEU A 108 -4.59 0.78 -31.51
C LEU A 108 -4.09 -0.01 -32.72
N PRO A 109 -4.56 0.32 -33.94
CA PRO A 109 -4.04 -0.30 -35.14
C PRO A 109 -2.56 0.08 -35.32
N ARG A 110 -1.80 -0.80 -35.94
CA ARG A 110 -0.43 -0.48 -36.37
C ARG A 110 -0.51 0.23 -37.74
N PRO A 111 -0.23 1.55 -37.80
CA PRO A 111 -0.42 2.29 -39.04
C PRO A 111 0.63 1.92 -40.10
N ASP A 112 0.23 1.95 -41.35
CA ASP A 112 1.15 1.86 -42.48
C ASP A 112 1.75 3.23 -42.77
N VAL A 113 2.83 3.55 -42.08
CA VAL A 113 3.47 4.87 -42.16
C VAL A 113 4.61 4.81 -43.18
N GLY A 114 4.40 5.50 -44.30
CA GLY A 114 5.47 5.68 -45.30
C GLY A 114 6.36 6.89 -44.95
N LEU A 115 7.59 6.88 -45.47
CA LEU A 115 8.52 7.99 -45.38
C LEU A 115 8.52 8.83 -46.68
N SER A 116 7.48 9.67 -46.83
CA SER A 116 7.29 10.55 -47.98
C SER A 116 8.41 11.59 -48.11
N SER A 117 8.57 12.18 -49.29
CA SER A 117 9.55 13.26 -49.51
C SER A 117 9.32 14.44 -48.57
N GLN A 118 8.08 14.74 -48.20
CA GLN A 118 7.74 15.77 -47.21
C GLN A 118 8.25 15.43 -45.82
N LYS A 119 8.08 14.18 -45.37
CA LYS A 119 8.59 13.72 -44.08
C LYS A 119 10.12 13.69 -44.06
N GLN A 120 10.75 13.28 -45.15
CA GLN A 120 12.22 13.34 -45.28
C GLN A 120 12.71 14.79 -45.18
N ALA A 121 12.04 15.75 -45.84
CA ALA A 121 12.38 17.16 -45.75
C ALA A 121 12.17 17.70 -44.33
N ALA A 122 11.10 17.28 -43.65
CA ALA A 122 10.82 17.66 -42.26
C ALA A 122 11.95 17.13 -41.32
N ILE A 123 12.38 15.87 -41.46
CA ILE A 123 13.50 15.31 -40.66
C ILE A 123 14.78 16.12 -40.91
N LYS A 124 15.09 16.45 -42.16
CA LYS A 124 16.27 17.27 -42.52
C LYS A 124 16.20 18.68 -41.91
N SER A 125 15.01 19.26 -41.74
CA SER A 125 14.84 20.58 -41.11
C SER A 125 15.25 20.62 -39.64
N PHE A 126 15.34 19.48 -38.99
CA PHE A 126 15.88 19.35 -37.62
C PHE A 126 17.44 19.28 -37.61
N GLY A 127 18.09 19.46 -38.77
CA GLY A 127 19.54 19.36 -38.86
C GLY A 127 20.06 17.92 -38.87
N ILE A 128 19.19 16.95 -39.14
CA ILE A 128 19.54 15.53 -39.20
C ILE A 128 19.93 15.17 -40.63
N ASP A 129 21.13 14.62 -40.83
CA ASP A 129 21.55 14.09 -42.12
C ASP A 129 20.79 12.79 -42.42
N LEU A 130 20.18 12.75 -43.62
CA LEU A 130 19.31 11.64 -44.03
C LEU A 130 19.76 11.11 -45.42
N PRO A 131 20.85 10.36 -45.45
CA PRO A 131 21.31 9.69 -46.65
C PRO A 131 20.39 8.52 -47.03
N PRO A 132 20.46 7.98 -48.26
CA PRO A 132 19.57 6.89 -48.73
C PRO A 132 19.56 5.66 -47.82
N GLU A 133 20.68 5.33 -47.19
CA GLU A 133 20.80 4.20 -46.26
C GLU A 133 19.95 4.42 -45.01
N LYS A 134 19.98 5.61 -44.40
CA LYS A 134 19.15 5.96 -43.25
C LYS A 134 17.67 6.00 -43.60
N VAL A 135 17.33 6.46 -44.83
CA VAL A 135 15.94 6.40 -45.33
C VAL A 135 15.46 4.96 -45.40
N ALA A 136 16.24 4.06 -45.97
CA ALA A 136 15.90 2.65 -46.10
C ALA A 136 15.78 1.97 -44.73
N ALA A 137 16.70 2.25 -43.81
CA ALA A 137 16.69 1.72 -42.45
C ALA A 137 15.44 2.17 -41.68
N LEU A 138 15.10 3.47 -41.73
CA LEU A 138 13.90 4.00 -41.07
C LEU A 138 12.60 3.45 -41.69
N GLN A 139 12.54 3.26 -43.01
CA GLN A 139 11.43 2.60 -43.69
C GLN A 139 11.26 1.15 -43.22
N LEU A 140 12.36 0.42 -43.04
CA LEU A 140 12.36 -0.94 -42.53
C LEU A 140 11.85 -0.98 -41.07
N THR A 141 12.28 -0.06 -40.23
CA THR A 141 11.81 0.07 -38.84
C THR A 141 10.31 0.31 -38.76
N LEU A 142 9.78 1.22 -39.58
CA LEU A 142 8.32 1.47 -39.69
C LEU A 142 7.57 0.24 -40.22
N HIS A 143 8.15 -0.49 -41.15
CA HIS A 143 7.57 -1.74 -41.66
C HIS A 143 7.56 -2.85 -40.59
N LYS A 144 8.63 -3.02 -39.82
CA LYS A 144 8.69 -3.96 -38.69
C LYS A 144 7.65 -3.67 -37.65
N LEU A 145 7.40 -2.37 -37.35
CA LEU A 145 6.28 -2.01 -36.45
C LEU A 145 4.94 -2.45 -37.01
N LYS A 146 4.68 -2.22 -38.30
CA LYS A 146 3.43 -2.63 -38.96
C LYS A 146 3.23 -4.13 -38.92
N THR A 147 4.26 -4.93 -39.18
CA THR A 147 4.21 -6.40 -39.21
C THR A 147 4.20 -7.04 -37.82
N GLY A 148 4.50 -6.28 -36.76
CA GLY A 148 4.58 -6.79 -35.40
C GLY A 148 5.93 -7.39 -35.02
N GLU A 149 6.94 -7.19 -35.83
CA GLU A 149 8.34 -7.57 -35.52
C GLU A 149 9.02 -6.59 -34.58
N LEU A 150 8.48 -5.38 -34.46
CA LEU A 150 8.90 -4.33 -33.51
C LEU A 150 7.70 -3.93 -32.64
N GLU A 151 7.94 -3.85 -31.32
CA GLU A 151 6.92 -3.35 -30.39
C GLU A 151 6.88 -1.81 -30.37
N GLY A 152 5.69 -1.26 -30.05
CA GLY A 152 5.45 0.19 -30.11
C GLY A 152 6.29 1.00 -29.13
N ASP A 153 6.62 0.44 -27.97
CA ASP A 153 7.46 1.05 -26.94
C ASP A 153 8.94 1.13 -27.34
N GLU A 154 9.38 0.30 -28.29
CA GLU A 154 10.74 0.32 -28.83
C GLU A 154 10.92 1.30 -29.99
N LEU A 155 9.81 1.75 -30.61
CA LEU A 155 9.83 2.54 -31.85
C LEU A 155 10.69 3.80 -31.76
N ILE A 156 10.53 4.58 -30.68
CA ILE A 156 11.27 5.86 -30.51
C ILE A 156 12.77 5.61 -30.41
N ARG A 157 13.17 4.59 -29.67
CA ARG A 157 14.57 4.20 -29.53
C ARG A 157 15.18 3.75 -30.88
N GLU A 158 14.43 2.94 -31.64
CA GLU A 158 14.91 2.50 -32.96
C GLU A 158 14.95 3.66 -33.96
N ILE A 159 14.01 4.61 -33.93
CA ILE A 159 14.11 5.85 -34.74
C ILE A 159 15.38 6.62 -34.36
N GLY A 160 15.69 6.79 -33.07
CA GLY A 160 16.90 7.46 -32.60
C GLY A 160 18.16 6.79 -33.11
N LYS A 161 18.23 5.48 -33.07
CA LYS A 161 19.35 4.67 -33.55
C LYS A 161 19.51 4.78 -35.05
N GLU A 162 18.44 4.64 -35.83
CA GLU A 162 18.54 4.72 -37.31
C GLU A 162 18.88 6.13 -37.81
N LEU A 163 18.48 7.15 -37.10
CA LEU A 163 18.81 8.54 -37.40
C LEU A 163 20.15 8.99 -36.80
N ASP A 164 20.73 8.21 -35.87
CA ASP A 164 21.94 8.54 -35.11
C ASP A 164 21.75 9.84 -34.31
N VAL A 165 20.67 9.88 -33.53
CA VAL A 165 20.31 11.02 -32.68
C VAL A 165 20.00 10.57 -31.28
N ALA A 166 20.14 11.47 -30.32
CA ALA A 166 19.73 11.22 -28.92
C ALA A 166 18.22 11.10 -28.79
N ASP A 167 17.77 10.42 -27.70
CA ASP A 167 16.36 10.10 -27.46
C ASP A 167 15.43 11.32 -27.51
N ASP A 168 15.90 12.46 -27.03
CA ASP A 168 15.16 13.72 -27.06
C ASP A 168 14.87 14.20 -28.49
N ARG A 169 15.84 14.04 -29.38
CA ARG A 169 15.64 14.38 -30.78
C ARG A 169 14.78 13.36 -31.51
N ALA A 170 14.89 12.07 -31.14
CA ALA A 170 14.02 11.04 -31.67
C ALA A 170 12.54 11.29 -31.29
N ILE A 171 12.27 11.71 -30.04
CA ILE A 171 10.93 12.12 -29.58
C ILE A 171 10.42 13.31 -30.41
N GLU A 172 11.24 14.32 -30.64
CA GLU A 172 10.87 15.50 -31.46
C GLU A 172 10.51 15.11 -32.90
N VAL A 173 11.32 14.27 -33.53
CA VAL A 173 11.06 13.73 -34.87
C VAL A 173 9.76 12.92 -34.86
N PHE A 174 9.58 12.02 -33.89
CA PHE A 174 8.38 11.21 -33.79
C PHE A 174 7.13 12.09 -33.65
N GLU A 175 7.18 13.08 -32.78
CA GLU A 175 6.05 13.96 -32.51
C GLU A 175 5.65 14.85 -33.69
N LYS A 176 6.61 15.41 -34.38
CA LYS A 176 6.38 16.44 -35.42
C LYS A 176 6.29 15.88 -36.83
N VAL A 177 6.87 14.70 -37.09
CA VAL A 177 6.92 14.11 -38.45
C VAL A 177 5.91 12.98 -38.61
N PHE A 178 5.66 12.19 -37.57
CA PHE A 178 4.82 11.00 -37.64
C PHE A 178 3.46 11.24 -36.94
N PHE A 179 2.76 12.28 -37.40
CA PHE A 179 1.47 12.69 -36.83
C PHE A 179 0.38 11.61 -36.93
N GLU A 180 0.50 10.64 -37.84
CA GLU A 180 -0.44 9.51 -37.98
C GLU A 180 -0.63 8.73 -36.69
N PHE A 181 0.39 8.65 -35.83
CA PHE A 181 0.28 7.99 -34.55
C PHE A 181 -0.62 8.74 -33.54
N LYS A 182 -0.80 10.07 -33.71
CA LYS A 182 -1.66 10.87 -32.85
C LYS A 182 -3.15 10.70 -33.18
N ASP A 183 -3.46 10.34 -34.41
CA ASP A 183 -4.83 10.23 -34.92
C ASP A 183 -5.38 8.81 -34.87
N LEU A 184 -4.62 7.86 -34.31
CA LEU A 184 -5.06 6.48 -34.19
C LEU A 184 -6.28 6.37 -33.28
N LYS A 185 -7.29 5.66 -33.76
CA LYS A 185 -8.49 5.34 -32.99
C LYS A 185 -8.47 3.86 -32.58
N PRO A 186 -8.85 3.54 -31.32
CA PRO A 186 -8.94 2.16 -30.90
C PRO A 186 -9.93 1.36 -31.77
N LEU A 187 -9.51 0.20 -32.22
CA LEU A 187 -10.35 -0.78 -32.91
C LEU A 187 -10.84 -1.80 -31.87
N PRO A 188 -12.15 -1.95 -31.67
CA PRO A 188 -12.70 -2.93 -30.75
C PRO A 188 -12.43 -4.35 -31.27
N SER A 189 -12.21 -5.27 -30.34
CA SER A 189 -12.16 -6.70 -30.58
C SER A 189 -13.44 -7.36 -30.04
N ASN A 190 -13.59 -8.67 -30.28
CA ASN A 190 -14.63 -9.50 -29.65
C ASN A 190 -14.16 -10.07 -28.29
N LEU A 191 -13.02 -9.61 -27.77
CA LEU A 191 -12.50 -10.00 -26.47
C LEU A 191 -13.09 -9.13 -25.37
N THR A 192 -13.48 -9.75 -24.26
CA THR A 192 -14.05 -9.08 -23.09
C THR A 192 -13.26 -9.41 -21.84
N LEU A 193 -13.29 -8.50 -20.86
CA LEU A 193 -12.88 -8.83 -19.50
C LEU A 193 -14.01 -9.61 -18.80
N ARG A 194 -13.65 -10.62 -18.00
CA ARG A 194 -14.63 -11.42 -17.25
C ARG A 194 -15.49 -10.54 -16.33
N SER A 195 -16.79 -10.60 -16.48
CA SER A 195 -17.76 -9.96 -15.59
C SER A 195 -18.17 -10.86 -14.41
N HIS A 196 -17.90 -12.16 -14.52
CA HIS A 196 -18.18 -13.20 -13.51
C HIS A 196 -17.02 -14.18 -13.43
N MET A 197 -16.73 -14.67 -12.23
CA MET A 197 -15.72 -15.73 -12.06
C MET A 197 -16.14 -17.05 -12.73
N THR A 198 -17.43 -17.27 -12.83
CA THR A 198 -18.06 -18.46 -13.43
C THR A 198 -17.60 -18.70 -14.87
N ALA A 199 -17.39 -17.63 -15.65
CA ALA A 199 -17.05 -17.73 -17.07
C ALA A 199 -15.83 -18.62 -17.35
N ALA A 200 -14.84 -18.60 -16.46
CA ALA A 200 -13.60 -19.35 -16.62
C ALA A 200 -13.69 -20.82 -16.24
N TRP A 201 -14.69 -21.21 -15.46
CA TRP A 201 -14.76 -22.58 -14.95
C TRP A 201 -15.05 -23.62 -16.02
N PHE A 202 -15.83 -23.26 -17.03
CA PHE A 202 -16.23 -24.23 -18.08
C PHE A 202 -15.03 -24.73 -18.86
N ASP A 203 -14.15 -23.84 -19.33
CA ASP A 203 -12.93 -24.23 -20.06
C ASP A 203 -11.93 -24.96 -19.15
N THR A 204 -11.79 -24.50 -17.91
CA THR A 204 -10.93 -25.15 -16.90
C THR A 204 -11.41 -26.58 -16.65
N LEU A 205 -12.69 -26.81 -16.39
CA LEU A 205 -13.25 -28.14 -16.11
C LEU A 205 -13.23 -29.04 -17.35
N ALA A 206 -13.57 -28.51 -18.52
CA ALA A 206 -13.48 -29.25 -19.78
C ALA A 206 -12.08 -29.73 -20.10
N THR A 207 -11.07 -29.00 -19.64
CA THR A 207 -9.68 -29.41 -19.80
C THR A 207 -9.25 -30.40 -18.74
N ILE A 208 -9.52 -30.14 -17.46
CA ILE A 208 -9.08 -30.96 -16.34
C ILE A 208 -9.68 -32.36 -16.34
N GLN A 209 -10.98 -32.50 -16.69
CA GLN A 209 -11.65 -33.82 -16.73
C GLN A 209 -10.93 -34.85 -17.62
N LYS A 210 -10.11 -34.40 -18.57
CA LYS A 210 -9.39 -35.29 -19.50
C LYS A 210 -8.27 -36.09 -18.83
N TYR A 211 -7.79 -35.63 -17.68
CA TYR A 211 -6.63 -36.25 -16.99
C TYR A 211 -6.74 -36.32 -15.46
N THR A 212 -7.79 -35.75 -14.88
CA THR A 212 -8.02 -35.81 -13.43
C THR A 212 -9.33 -36.52 -13.15
N PRO A 213 -9.32 -37.63 -12.40
CA PRO A 213 -10.57 -38.30 -12.02
C PRO A 213 -11.37 -37.46 -11.02
N VAL A 214 -12.70 -37.65 -11.01
CA VAL A 214 -13.56 -37.06 -9.99
C VAL A 214 -13.33 -37.71 -8.61
N PRO A 215 -13.53 -37.03 -7.48
CA PRO A 215 -14.01 -35.65 -7.37
C PRO A 215 -12.93 -34.59 -7.66
N VAL A 216 -13.28 -33.60 -8.49
CA VAL A 216 -12.43 -32.43 -8.74
C VAL A 216 -12.96 -31.25 -7.92
N LYS A 217 -12.11 -30.69 -7.05
CA LYS A 217 -12.45 -29.53 -6.20
C LYS A 217 -11.46 -28.41 -6.46
N LEU A 218 -11.89 -27.33 -7.08
CA LEU A 218 -11.03 -26.21 -7.47
C LEU A 218 -11.55 -24.89 -6.96
N PHE A 219 -10.63 -23.96 -6.72
CA PHE A 219 -10.99 -22.57 -6.44
C PHE A 219 -10.06 -21.58 -7.15
N SER A 220 -10.58 -20.36 -7.34
CA SER A 220 -9.83 -19.22 -7.83
C SER A 220 -10.32 -17.96 -7.11
N ILE A 221 -9.40 -17.07 -6.71
CA ILE A 221 -9.73 -15.75 -6.17
C ILE A 221 -9.12 -14.71 -7.08
N GLY A 222 -9.90 -13.69 -7.45
CA GLY A 222 -9.37 -12.61 -8.27
C GLY A 222 -10.45 -11.65 -8.78
N PRO A 223 -10.01 -10.64 -9.55
CA PRO A 223 -10.89 -9.56 -9.98
C PRO A 223 -11.91 -10.00 -11.02
N ARG A 224 -13.10 -9.42 -10.94
CA ARG A 224 -14.13 -9.39 -11.98
C ARG A 224 -14.39 -7.94 -12.37
N TYR A 225 -14.77 -7.70 -13.62
CA TYR A 225 -14.86 -6.37 -14.21
C TYR A 225 -16.29 -6.15 -14.70
N ARG A 226 -16.95 -5.12 -14.17
CA ARG A 226 -18.33 -4.79 -14.58
C ARG A 226 -18.40 -3.34 -15.05
N ARG A 227 -19.01 -3.13 -16.20
CA ARG A 227 -19.26 -1.79 -16.73
C ARG A 227 -20.45 -1.18 -15.99
N GLU A 228 -20.19 -0.74 -14.75
CA GLU A 228 -21.18 -0.03 -13.96
C GLU A 228 -21.42 1.36 -14.53
N GLN A 229 -22.67 1.83 -14.46
CA GLN A 229 -23.04 3.17 -14.90
C GLN A 229 -22.31 4.25 -14.09
N ARG A 230 -22.05 3.98 -12.82
CA ARG A 230 -21.31 4.83 -11.89
C ARG A 230 -20.64 3.99 -10.81
N GLU A 231 -19.59 4.55 -10.22
CA GLU A 231 -19.01 4.04 -8.99
C GLU A 231 -19.54 4.85 -7.80
N ASP A 232 -20.08 4.18 -6.81
CA ASP A 232 -20.62 4.81 -5.59
C ASP A 232 -20.28 3.97 -4.34
N ALA A 233 -20.92 4.29 -3.22
CA ALA A 233 -20.66 3.62 -1.94
C ALA A 233 -20.90 2.10 -1.96
N THR A 234 -21.60 1.59 -2.96
CA THR A 234 -22.00 0.17 -3.07
C THR A 234 -21.56 -0.49 -4.37
N HIS A 235 -21.08 0.28 -5.35
CA HIS A 235 -20.71 -0.22 -6.67
C HIS A 235 -19.30 0.19 -7.07
N LEU A 236 -18.49 -0.82 -7.43
CA LEU A 236 -17.17 -0.66 -8.05
C LEU A 236 -17.18 -1.30 -9.44
N ARG A 237 -16.33 -0.77 -10.33
CA ARG A 237 -16.11 -1.38 -11.65
C ARG A 237 -15.24 -2.62 -11.60
N VAL A 238 -14.42 -2.74 -10.58
CA VAL A 238 -13.56 -3.89 -10.32
C VAL A 238 -13.87 -4.41 -8.92
N HIS A 239 -14.18 -5.69 -8.83
CA HIS A 239 -14.43 -6.39 -7.56
C HIS A 239 -13.63 -7.68 -7.51
N ASP A 240 -13.14 -8.04 -6.33
CA ASP A 240 -12.58 -9.37 -6.11
C ASP A 240 -13.69 -10.37 -5.72
N SER A 241 -13.55 -11.57 -6.20
CA SER A 241 -14.44 -12.68 -5.83
C SER A 241 -13.63 -13.94 -5.59
N ALA A 242 -13.98 -14.64 -4.51
CA ALA A 242 -13.60 -16.02 -4.32
C ALA A 242 -14.66 -16.91 -5.00
N SER A 243 -14.24 -17.82 -5.86
CA SER A 243 -15.13 -18.76 -6.51
C SER A 243 -14.56 -20.16 -6.45
N CYS A 244 -15.42 -21.15 -6.18
CA CYS A 244 -15.02 -22.55 -6.15
C CYS A 244 -16.04 -23.43 -6.87
N VAL A 245 -15.55 -24.58 -7.32
CA VAL A 245 -16.36 -25.60 -8.01
C VAL A 245 -16.04 -26.98 -7.45
N VAL A 246 -17.07 -27.83 -7.41
CA VAL A 246 -16.91 -29.27 -7.20
C VAL A 246 -17.57 -29.98 -8.38
N MET A 247 -16.81 -30.80 -9.08
CA MET A 247 -17.27 -31.69 -10.14
C MET A 247 -17.18 -33.12 -9.65
N ASP A 248 -18.30 -33.81 -9.56
CA ASP A 248 -18.41 -35.20 -9.11
C ASP A 248 -19.72 -35.80 -9.61
N GLU A 249 -19.87 -37.14 -9.55
CA GLU A 249 -21.07 -37.84 -9.96
C GLU A 249 -22.31 -37.47 -9.10
N ASP A 250 -22.09 -37.23 -7.78
CA ASP A 250 -23.15 -37.06 -6.77
C ASP A 250 -23.20 -35.66 -6.14
N VAL A 251 -22.95 -34.58 -6.90
CA VAL A 251 -23.08 -33.21 -6.35
C VAL A 251 -24.52 -32.77 -6.15
N SER A 252 -24.79 -32.02 -5.11
CA SER A 252 -26.12 -31.52 -4.77
C SER A 252 -26.11 -30.06 -4.30
N ILE A 253 -27.29 -29.44 -4.25
CA ILE A 253 -27.43 -28.08 -3.68
C ILE A 253 -27.03 -28.03 -2.21
N ASP A 254 -27.24 -29.10 -1.44
CA ASP A 254 -26.86 -29.14 -0.02
C ASP A 254 -25.33 -29.11 0.17
N LEU A 255 -24.57 -29.64 -0.80
CA LEU A 255 -23.12 -29.46 -0.83
C LEU A 255 -22.75 -27.96 -0.99
N GLY A 256 -23.43 -27.24 -1.88
CA GLY A 256 -23.23 -25.79 -2.06
C GLY A 256 -23.54 -25.01 -0.77
N LYS A 257 -24.66 -25.31 -0.11
CA LYS A 257 -25.00 -24.71 1.19
C LYS A 257 -23.94 -25.01 2.25
N TRP A 258 -23.44 -26.24 2.30
CA TRP A 258 -22.38 -26.64 3.24
C TRP A 258 -21.07 -25.89 2.96
N ILE A 259 -20.65 -25.80 1.69
CA ILE A 259 -19.45 -25.06 1.31
C ILE A 259 -19.53 -23.61 1.78
N VAL A 260 -20.64 -22.91 1.51
CA VAL A 260 -20.83 -21.50 1.89
C VAL A 260 -20.74 -21.34 3.40
N LYS A 261 -21.43 -22.19 4.18
CA LYS A 261 -21.39 -22.14 5.65
C LYS A 261 -19.99 -22.39 6.20
N GLU A 262 -19.35 -23.47 5.79
CA GLU A 262 -18.03 -23.84 6.31
C GLU A 262 -16.95 -22.85 5.87
N PHE A 263 -17.08 -22.27 4.67
CA PHE A 263 -16.17 -21.24 4.21
C PHE A 263 -16.29 -19.96 5.05
N LEU A 264 -17.51 -19.47 5.30
CA LEU A 264 -17.75 -18.16 5.93
C LEU A 264 -17.70 -18.17 7.46
N ARG A 265 -17.89 -19.33 8.11
CA ARG A 265 -17.87 -19.45 9.59
C ARG A 265 -16.63 -18.83 10.26
N PRO A 266 -15.38 -19.03 9.80
CA PRO A 266 -14.18 -18.43 10.41
C PRO A 266 -14.09 -16.91 10.27
N PHE A 267 -14.95 -16.30 9.46
CA PHE A 267 -15.05 -14.85 9.27
C PHE A 267 -16.12 -14.20 10.15
N GLY A 268 -16.73 -14.96 11.07
CA GLY A 268 -17.70 -14.46 12.04
C GLY A 268 -19.16 -14.59 11.62
N PHE A 269 -19.47 -15.34 10.54
CA PHE A 269 -20.82 -15.56 10.08
C PHE A 269 -21.34 -16.91 10.58
N GLU A 270 -22.41 -16.91 11.37
CA GLU A 270 -23.00 -18.11 11.96
C GLU A 270 -24.40 -18.39 11.40
N ASP A 271 -25.20 -17.36 11.18
CA ASP A 271 -26.58 -17.46 10.71
C ASP A 271 -26.69 -17.22 9.22
N PHE A 272 -27.34 -18.16 8.51
CA PHE A 272 -27.50 -18.12 7.07
C PHE A 272 -28.93 -18.39 6.64
N GLN A 273 -29.42 -17.61 5.68
CA GLN A 273 -30.61 -17.87 4.90
C GLN A 273 -30.23 -18.20 3.46
N PHE A 274 -30.85 -19.20 2.88
CA PHE A 274 -30.68 -19.59 1.49
C PHE A 274 -31.98 -19.35 0.73
N ARG A 275 -31.94 -18.46 -0.24
CA ARG A 275 -33.10 -18.07 -1.04
C ARG A 275 -32.89 -18.58 -2.45
N GLN A 276 -33.89 -19.34 -2.95
CA GLN A 276 -33.89 -19.79 -4.35
C GLN A 276 -34.17 -18.61 -5.26
N VAL A 277 -33.35 -18.44 -6.28
CA VAL A 277 -33.58 -17.45 -7.33
C VAL A 277 -34.65 -17.99 -8.29
N SER A 278 -35.82 -17.35 -8.30
CA SER A 278 -36.97 -17.81 -9.08
C SER A 278 -36.98 -17.27 -10.51
N THR A 279 -36.35 -16.11 -10.73
CA THR A 279 -36.28 -15.43 -12.02
C THR A 279 -34.86 -14.88 -12.19
N GLY A 280 -34.07 -15.47 -13.09
CA GLY A 280 -32.72 -15.04 -13.32
C GLY A 280 -32.32 -15.10 -14.78
N THR A 281 -31.39 -14.23 -15.13
CA THR A 281 -30.71 -14.27 -16.43
C THR A 281 -29.58 -15.30 -16.46
N ASP A 282 -29.24 -15.89 -15.30
CA ASP A 282 -28.07 -16.76 -15.11
C ASP A 282 -28.42 -18.21 -15.55
N THR A 283 -28.70 -18.36 -16.84
CA THR A 283 -29.13 -19.61 -17.48
C THR A 283 -28.04 -20.68 -17.54
N TYR A 284 -26.83 -20.36 -17.14
CA TYR A 284 -25.78 -21.35 -16.91
C TYR A 284 -26.02 -22.20 -15.65
N TYR A 285 -26.94 -21.80 -14.76
CA TYR A 285 -27.46 -22.65 -13.71
C TYR A 285 -28.68 -23.45 -14.19
N ALA A 286 -28.86 -24.64 -13.63
CA ALA A 286 -30.03 -25.45 -13.91
C ALA A 286 -31.29 -24.80 -13.30
N PRO A 287 -32.47 -24.91 -13.96
CA PRO A 287 -33.70 -24.35 -13.44
C PRO A 287 -34.03 -24.84 -12.03
N GLY A 288 -34.29 -23.89 -11.11
CA GLY A 288 -34.55 -24.18 -9.71
C GLY A 288 -33.36 -24.66 -8.87
N LYS A 289 -32.15 -24.52 -9.40
CA LYS A 289 -30.90 -24.93 -8.75
C LYS A 289 -29.91 -23.78 -8.55
N HIS A 290 -30.41 -22.56 -8.57
CA HIS A 290 -29.68 -21.33 -8.29
C HIS A 290 -30.15 -20.74 -6.98
N PHE A 291 -29.21 -20.37 -6.08
CA PHE A 291 -29.49 -19.87 -4.75
C PHE A 291 -28.56 -18.72 -4.40
N GLU A 292 -29.09 -17.75 -3.66
CA GLU A 292 -28.34 -16.71 -2.96
C GLU A 292 -28.26 -17.07 -1.48
N ALA A 293 -27.10 -16.82 -0.88
CA ALA A 293 -26.87 -16.97 0.55
C ALA A 293 -26.79 -15.59 1.22
N PHE A 294 -27.60 -15.40 2.25
CA PHE A 294 -27.61 -14.21 3.10
C PHE A 294 -27.03 -14.56 4.45
N ALA A 295 -26.16 -13.70 4.98
CA ALA A 295 -25.66 -13.78 6.33
C ALA A 295 -26.18 -12.61 7.17
N TYR A 296 -26.47 -12.88 8.44
CA TYR A 296 -26.90 -11.85 9.37
C TYR A 296 -25.71 -11.09 9.97
N HIS A 297 -25.86 -9.76 10.08
CA HIS A 297 -24.91 -8.90 10.79
C HIS A 297 -25.66 -7.74 11.47
N PRO A 298 -25.54 -7.58 12.81
CA PRO A 298 -26.34 -6.62 13.58
C PRO A 298 -26.10 -5.14 13.18
N ASP A 299 -24.89 -4.78 12.78
CA ASP A 299 -24.55 -3.39 12.42
C ASP A 299 -25.23 -2.91 11.12
N PHE A 300 -25.92 -3.78 10.42
CA PHE A 300 -26.64 -3.46 9.18
C PHE A 300 -28.16 -3.47 9.33
N GLU A 301 -28.68 -3.58 10.54
CA GLU A 301 -30.13 -3.49 10.80
C GLU A 301 -30.75 -2.16 10.33
N GLU A 302 -29.99 -1.07 10.36
CA GLU A 302 -30.45 0.26 9.94
C GLU A 302 -30.36 0.52 8.43
N VAL A 303 -29.64 -0.30 7.67
CA VAL A 303 -29.29 -0.01 6.26
C VAL A 303 -30.24 -0.72 5.28
N ALA A 304 -30.89 -1.82 5.67
CA ALA A 304 -31.75 -2.63 4.81
C ALA A 304 -33.22 -2.48 5.20
N SER A 305 -34.01 -1.85 4.36
CA SER A 305 -35.42 -1.53 4.65
C SER A 305 -36.39 -2.72 4.65
N GLU A 306 -36.04 -3.89 4.09
CA GLU A 306 -36.91 -5.08 4.05
C GLU A 306 -36.30 -6.34 4.68
N ASP A 307 -34.98 -6.43 4.75
CA ASP A 307 -34.22 -7.58 5.27
C ASP A 307 -33.24 -7.17 6.39
N ALA A 308 -33.74 -6.46 7.42
CA ALA A 308 -32.93 -5.89 8.50
C ALA A 308 -31.80 -6.83 8.97
N GLY A 309 -30.55 -6.42 8.73
CA GLY A 309 -29.35 -7.16 9.11
C GLY A 309 -28.94 -8.33 8.21
N TRP A 310 -29.74 -8.71 7.22
CA TRP A 310 -29.42 -9.79 6.28
C TRP A 310 -28.79 -9.25 4.99
N LEU A 311 -27.59 -9.69 4.69
CA LEU A 311 -26.85 -9.27 3.51
C LEU A 311 -26.48 -10.48 2.66
N GLU A 312 -26.67 -10.36 1.34
CA GLU A 312 -26.22 -11.34 0.39
C GLU A 312 -24.69 -11.42 0.38
N VAL A 313 -24.15 -12.60 0.67
CA VAL A 313 -22.71 -12.85 0.81
C VAL A 313 -22.17 -13.82 -0.24
N ALA A 314 -23.02 -14.66 -0.79
CA ALA A 314 -22.63 -15.64 -1.81
C ALA A 314 -23.79 -15.97 -2.76
N ASP A 315 -23.41 -16.40 -3.94
CA ASP A 315 -24.27 -16.95 -4.98
C ASP A 315 -23.76 -18.35 -5.32
N PHE A 316 -24.66 -19.34 -5.42
CA PHE A 316 -24.26 -20.71 -5.71
C PHE A 316 -25.34 -21.51 -6.42
N GLY A 317 -24.92 -22.56 -7.12
CA GLY A 317 -25.88 -23.42 -7.82
C GLY A 317 -25.26 -24.60 -8.51
N LEU A 318 -26.12 -25.44 -9.10
CA LEU A 318 -25.72 -26.50 -10.02
C LEU A 318 -25.69 -25.97 -11.45
N TYR A 319 -24.62 -26.21 -12.16
CA TYR A 319 -24.53 -25.82 -13.56
C TYR A 319 -25.58 -26.56 -14.41
N SER A 320 -26.11 -25.87 -15.39
CA SER A 320 -27.08 -26.43 -16.34
C SER A 320 -26.43 -27.55 -17.15
N PRO A 321 -27.05 -28.74 -17.21
CA PRO A 321 -26.59 -29.80 -18.11
C PRO A 321 -26.46 -29.35 -19.59
N LEU A 322 -27.29 -28.39 -20.02
CA LEU A 322 -27.19 -27.81 -21.36
C LEU A 322 -25.83 -27.06 -21.52
N THR A 323 -25.48 -26.24 -20.54
CA THR A 323 -24.21 -25.49 -20.57
C THR A 323 -23.02 -26.44 -20.46
N LEU A 324 -23.08 -27.44 -19.56
CA LEU A 324 -22.02 -28.45 -19.42
C LEU A 324 -21.82 -29.20 -20.74
N ALA A 325 -22.91 -29.60 -21.44
CA ALA A 325 -22.86 -30.27 -22.74
C ALA A 325 -22.19 -29.39 -23.81
N ASN A 326 -22.40 -28.07 -23.80
CA ASN A 326 -21.74 -27.16 -24.74
C ASN A 326 -20.20 -27.17 -24.61
N TYR A 327 -19.69 -27.57 -23.45
CA TYR A 327 -18.23 -27.69 -23.16
C TYR A 327 -17.74 -29.14 -23.09
N GLY A 328 -18.65 -30.11 -23.31
CA GLY A 328 -18.32 -31.55 -23.22
C GLY A 328 -17.93 -31.98 -21.81
N ILE A 329 -18.50 -31.35 -20.78
CA ILE A 329 -18.29 -31.72 -19.37
C ILE A 329 -19.33 -32.79 -19.02
N GLU A 330 -18.89 -33.96 -18.59
CA GLU A 330 -19.73 -35.15 -18.42
C GLU A 330 -20.32 -35.28 -17.02
N CYS A 331 -19.67 -34.71 -16.00
CA CYS A 331 -20.11 -34.79 -14.61
C CYS A 331 -20.87 -33.53 -14.18
N PRO A 332 -21.85 -33.66 -13.27
CA PRO A 332 -22.50 -32.51 -12.63
C PRO A 332 -21.49 -31.65 -11.87
N VAL A 333 -21.77 -30.33 -11.76
CA VAL A 333 -20.91 -29.36 -11.12
C VAL A 333 -21.72 -28.46 -10.19
N VAL A 334 -21.30 -28.32 -8.95
CA VAL A 334 -21.73 -27.22 -8.06
C VAL A 334 -20.70 -26.11 -8.07
N ASN A 335 -21.17 -24.87 -8.18
CA ASN A 335 -20.35 -23.67 -8.13
C ASN A 335 -20.79 -22.79 -6.96
N CYS A 336 -19.83 -22.12 -6.32
CA CYS A 336 -20.08 -21.06 -5.33
C CYS A 336 -19.23 -19.84 -5.71
N GLY A 337 -19.83 -18.64 -5.63
CA GLY A 337 -19.20 -17.34 -5.80
C GLY A 337 -19.43 -16.46 -4.58
N ILE A 338 -18.38 -15.88 -4.02
CA ILE A 338 -18.40 -15.07 -2.79
C ILE A 338 -17.74 -13.73 -3.08
N GLY A 339 -18.43 -12.61 -2.76
CA GLY A 339 -17.90 -11.26 -2.93
C GLY A 339 -16.94 -10.88 -1.80
N VAL A 340 -15.66 -10.62 -2.12
CA VAL A 340 -14.63 -10.31 -1.13
C VAL A 340 -14.92 -8.98 -0.43
N GLU A 341 -15.17 -7.91 -1.20
CA GLU A 341 -15.41 -6.57 -0.66
C GLU A 341 -16.64 -6.53 0.24
N ARG A 342 -17.68 -7.28 -0.09
CA ARG A 342 -18.90 -7.33 0.73
C ARG A 342 -18.62 -7.97 2.09
N ILE A 343 -17.87 -9.06 2.13
CA ILE A 343 -17.40 -9.69 3.38
C ILE A 343 -16.52 -8.73 4.16
N ALA A 344 -15.58 -8.04 3.51
CA ALA A 344 -14.70 -7.07 4.17
C ALA A 344 -15.47 -5.87 4.75
N MET A 345 -16.49 -5.36 4.04
CA MET A 345 -17.35 -4.30 4.55
C MET A 345 -18.05 -4.72 5.85
N LEU A 346 -18.62 -5.94 5.87
CA LEU A 346 -19.27 -6.50 7.04
C LEU A 346 -18.30 -6.66 8.22
N MET A 347 -17.14 -7.27 7.98
CA MET A 347 -16.15 -7.54 9.03
C MET A 347 -15.57 -6.27 9.67
N HIS A 348 -15.49 -5.18 8.93
CA HIS A 348 -14.82 -3.95 9.36
C HIS A 348 -15.76 -2.75 9.53
N GLY A 349 -17.06 -2.91 9.32
CA GLY A 349 -18.07 -1.84 9.48
C GLY A 349 -17.96 -0.70 8.48
N TYR A 350 -17.40 -0.93 7.27
CA TYR A 350 -17.31 0.08 6.24
C TYR A 350 -18.69 0.36 5.62
N LYS A 351 -19.08 1.64 5.54
CA LYS A 351 -20.33 2.07 4.88
C LYS A 351 -20.13 2.46 3.41
N ASP A 352 -18.90 2.64 2.97
CA ASP A 352 -18.54 3.00 1.61
C ASP A 352 -17.43 2.07 1.10
N ILE A 353 -17.75 1.26 0.11
CA ILE A 353 -16.85 0.28 -0.49
C ILE A 353 -15.59 0.93 -1.10
N ARG A 354 -15.67 2.20 -1.53
CA ARG A 354 -14.54 2.91 -2.13
C ARG A 354 -13.46 3.23 -1.10
N THR A 355 -13.85 3.51 0.15
CA THR A 355 -12.88 3.76 1.24
C THR A 355 -12.11 2.49 1.60
N LEU A 356 -12.75 1.33 1.44
CA LEU A 356 -12.13 0.03 1.63
C LEU A 356 -11.20 -0.34 0.46
N ALA A 357 -11.71 -0.23 -0.78
CA ALA A 357 -10.96 -0.66 -1.97
C ALA A 357 -9.84 0.32 -2.36
N TYR A 358 -10.07 1.61 -2.16
CA TYR A 358 -9.14 2.67 -2.57
C TYR A 358 -8.90 3.68 -1.44
N PRO A 359 -8.38 3.25 -0.28
CA PRO A 359 -8.19 4.13 0.87
C PRO A 359 -7.29 5.34 0.55
N GLN A 360 -6.39 5.23 -0.41
CA GLN A 360 -5.51 6.31 -0.87
C GLN A 360 -6.27 7.46 -1.55
N PHE A 361 -7.49 7.24 -2.04
CA PHE A 361 -8.31 8.26 -2.70
C PHE A 361 -9.50 8.73 -1.87
N TYR A 362 -10.09 7.83 -1.09
CA TYR A 362 -11.34 8.06 -0.38
C TYR A 362 -11.21 8.00 1.14
N GLY A 363 -10.15 7.36 1.65
CA GLY A 363 -9.87 7.27 3.07
C GLY A 363 -9.17 8.53 3.59
N GLU A 364 -9.45 8.90 4.84
CA GLU A 364 -8.63 9.88 5.54
C GLU A 364 -7.40 9.20 6.14
N PHE A 365 -6.22 9.84 5.97
CA PHE A 365 -5.03 9.41 6.68
C PHE A 365 -5.16 9.84 8.16
N VAL A 366 -5.41 8.89 9.03
CA VAL A 366 -5.55 9.10 10.47
C VAL A 366 -4.49 8.27 11.19
N LEU A 367 -3.77 8.90 12.12
CA LEU A 367 -2.92 8.22 13.09
C LEU A 367 -3.63 8.27 14.44
N THR A 368 -3.82 7.12 15.06
CA THR A 368 -4.31 7.01 16.45
C THR A 368 -3.23 7.49 17.42
N ASP A 369 -3.61 7.77 18.67
CA ASP A 369 -2.64 8.16 19.71
C ASP A 369 -1.60 7.06 19.96
N ASP A 370 -1.99 5.77 19.90
CA ASP A 370 -1.06 4.63 20.00
C ASP A 370 -0.06 4.58 18.85
N GLU A 371 -0.53 4.84 17.62
CA GLU A 371 0.36 4.90 16.46
C GLU A 371 1.32 6.08 16.55
N LEU A 372 0.85 7.23 17.02
CA LEU A 372 1.71 8.39 17.26
C LEU A 372 2.77 8.12 18.33
N VAL A 373 2.40 7.44 19.42
CA VAL A 373 3.34 7.00 20.46
C VAL A 373 4.45 6.12 19.87
N SER A 374 4.13 5.17 19.01
CA SER A 374 5.11 4.29 18.37
C SER A 374 6.13 5.03 17.49
N LEU A 375 5.80 6.24 17.04
CA LEU A 375 6.63 7.11 16.22
C LEU A 375 7.49 8.11 17.04
N ILE A 376 7.45 8.01 18.39
CA ILE A 376 8.24 8.81 19.31
C ILE A 376 9.29 7.91 19.96
N THR A 377 10.56 8.18 19.76
CA THR A 377 11.67 7.34 20.22
C THR A 377 12.80 8.19 20.80
N LEU A 378 13.72 7.56 21.53
CA LEU A 378 14.98 8.19 21.91
C LEU A 378 15.85 8.37 20.66
N LYS A 379 16.54 9.51 20.57
CA LYS A 379 17.47 9.82 19.48
C LYS A 379 18.80 9.06 19.65
N ASN A 380 19.34 9.09 20.85
CA ASN A 380 20.58 8.43 21.23
C ASN A 380 20.35 7.54 22.45
N THR A 381 20.93 6.35 22.42
CA THR A 381 20.87 5.37 23.52
C THR A 381 22.25 4.78 23.76
N PRO A 382 22.63 4.47 24.99
CA PRO A 382 23.91 3.82 25.29
C PRO A 382 23.96 2.44 24.62
N ALA A 383 25.14 2.09 24.10
CA ALA A 383 25.36 0.86 23.37
C ALA A 383 25.82 -0.31 24.26
N THR A 384 26.45 0.00 25.42
CA THR A 384 26.99 -1.01 26.31
C THR A 384 26.05 -1.35 27.47
N PRO A 385 26.15 -2.54 28.09
CA PRO A 385 25.39 -2.87 29.30
C PRO A 385 25.69 -1.90 30.44
N GLN A 386 26.97 -1.48 30.61
CA GLN A 386 27.39 -0.49 31.62
C GLN A 386 26.78 0.88 31.33
N GLY A 387 26.72 1.30 30.04
CA GLY A 387 26.04 2.54 29.65
C GLY A 387 24.54 2.52 30.00
N GLN A 388 23.86 1.37 29.83
CA GLN A 388 22.48 1.19 30.26
C GLN A 388 22.32 1.21 31.79
N GLU A 389 23.30 0.70 32.53
CA GLU A 389 23.33 0.79 33.98
C GLU A 389 23.52 2.24 34.43
N ILE A 390 24.46 2.97 33.82
CA ILE A 390 24.69 4.41 34.05
C ILE A 390 23.41 5.21 33.83
N GLN A 391 22.69 4.94 32.73
CA GLN A 391 21.40 5.59 32.48
C GLN A 391 20.43 5.37 33.65
N ARG A 392 20.30 4.12 34.14
CA ARG A 392 19.40 3.78 35.26
C ARG A 392 19.79 4.46 36.54
N THR A 393 21.07 4.41 36.91
CA THR A 393 21.58 5.01 38.18
C THR A 393 21.46 6.52 38.17
N ILE A 394 21.68 7.21 37.05
CA ILE A 394 21.41 8.65 36.91
C ILE A 394 19.94 8.95 37.21
N VAL A 395 19.00 8.17 36.62
CA VAL A 395 17.57 8.36 36.86
C VAL A 395 17.21 8.13 38.33
N ASP A 396 17.81 7.13 38.99
CA ASP A 396 17.54 6.80 40.38
C ASP A 396 18.05 7.92 41.31
N VAL A 397 19.25 8.45 41.09
CA VAL A 397 19.78 9.61 41.82
C VAL A 397 18.86 10.83 41.67
N CYS A 398 18.45 11.13 40.42
CA CYS A 398 17.56 12.27 40.18
C CYS A 398 16.17 12.08 40.81
N LYS A 399 15.62 10.87 40.83
CA LYS A 399 14.34 10.59 41.52
C LYS A 399 14.45 10.75 43.03
N THR A 400 15.57 10.33 43.61
CA THR A 400 15.77 10.35 45.08
C THR A 400 16.14 11.75 45.58
N HIS A 401 17.04 12.45 44.89
CA HIS A 401 17.66 13.68 45.31
C HIS A 401 17.26 14.92 44.48
N GLY A 402 16.39 14.76 43.47
CA GLY A 402 16.08 15.86 42.55
C GLY A 402 15.50 17.12 43.20
N ALA A 403 14.90 17.00 44.40
CA ALA A 403 14.35 18.10 45.16
C ALA A 403 15.37 18.74 46.16
N ASP A 404 16.58 18.15 46.31
CA ASP A 404 17.58 18.64 47.27
C ASP A 404 18.10 20.01 46.85
N ALA A 405 18.31 20.87 47.85
CA ALA A 405 18.78 22.24 47.61
C ALA A 405 20.25 22.27 47.18
N SER A 406 20.55 23.02 46.14
CA SER A 406 21.88 23.21 45.61
C SER A 406 22.70 24.26 46.40
N PRO A 407 24.06 24.22 46.38
CA PRO A 407 24.91 23.33 45.57
C PRO A 407 25.00 21.91 46.13
N VAL A 408 24.86 20.91 45.29
CA VAL A 408 24.92 19.49 45.65
C VAL A 408 25.58 18.64 44.54
N GLU A 409 26.17 17.53 44.94
CA GLU A 409 26.80 16.55 44.07
C GLU A 409 26.53 15.13 44.61
N PHE A 410 26.07 14.22 43.76
CA PHE A 410 25.80 12.81 44.09
C PHE A 410 26.47 11.90 43.08
N VAL A 411 27.24 10.90 43.57
CA VAL A 411 27.79 9.86 42.71
C VAL A 411 26.66 8.97 42.24
N ALA A 412 26.52 8.87 40.92
CA ALA A 412 25.53 7.99 40.29
C ALA A 412 26.12 6.62 39.96
N TRP A 413 27.38 6.58 39.50
CA TRP A 413 27.99 5.32 39.10
C TRP A 413 29.52 5.43 39.16
N GLU A 414 30.17 4.34 39.59
CA GLU A 414 31.63 4.17 39.53
C GLU A 414 31.95 2.76 39.07
N GLY A 415 32.87 2.64 38.14
CA GLY A 415 33.26 1.34 37.61
C GLY A 415 34.13 1.41 36.36
N GLU A 416 34.33 0.27 35.74
CA GLU A 416 35.09 0.15 34.50
C GLU A 416 34.16 0.25 33.29
N LEU A 417 34.42 1.21 32.39
CA LEU A 417 33.72 1.43 31.15
C LEU A 417 34.75 1.65 30.03
N LEU A 418 34.71 0.78 29.00
CA LEU A 418 35.62 0.84 27.84
C LEU A 418 37.09 0.92 28.27
N ASP A 419 37.50 0.00 29.14
CA ASP A 419 38.88 -0.16 29.68
C ASP A 419 39.41 1.01 30.50
N LYS A 420 38.52 1.88 31.01
CA LYS A 420 38.88 2.99 31.92
C LYS A 420 38.02 2.98 33.17
N PHE A 421 38.62 3.32 34.31
CA PHE A 421 37.85 3.55 35.52
C PHE A 421 37.18 4.92 35.44
N VAL A 422 35.87 4.97 35.60
CA VAL A 422 35.04 6.16 35.40
C VAL A 422 34.17 6.40 36.62
N SER A 423 34.11 7.63 37.07
CA SER A 423 33.16 8.12 38.07
C SER A 423 32.20 9.10 37.42
N ILE A 424 30.89 8.89 37.63
CA ILE A 424 29.80 9.69 37.08
C ILE A 424 29.00 10.30 38.22
N THR A 425 28.85 11.62 38.18
CA THR A 425 28.15 12.39 39.22
C THR A 425 27.00 13.21 38.60
N VAL A 426 25.92 13.33 39.36
CA VAL A 426 24.81 14.27 39.07
C VAL A 426 25.05 15.50 39.96
N ILE A 427 25.13 16.67 39.34
CA ILE A 427 25.53 17.90 40.07
C ILE A 427 24.61 19.08 39.72
N GLU A 428 24.43 19.96 40.69
CA GLU A 428 23.97 21.34 40.48
C GLU A 428 24.81 22.31 41.31
N PRO A 429 25.71 23.07 40.66
CA PRO A 429 26.60 23.96 41.34
C PRO A 429 25.99 25.35 41.63
N GLU A 430 24.88 25.73 41.02
CA GLU A 430 24.27 27.04 41.16
C GLU A 430 23.54 27.15 42.51
N GLU A 431 23.81 28.20 43.29
CA GLU A 431 23.12 28.44 44.55
C GLU A 431 21.62 28.72 44.37
N LYS A 432 20.83 28.37 45.38
CA LYS A 432 19.35 28.61 45.43
C LYS A 432 18.54 27.92 44.35
N ALA A 433 19.07 26.86 43.80
CA ALA A 433 18.35 25.96 42.89
C ALA A 433 18.06 24.61 43.57
N LYS A 434 17.60 23.63 42.80
CA LYS A 434 17.48 22.23 43.17
C LYS A 434 18.35 21.40 42.25
N LEU A 435 18.66 20.16 42.63
CA LEU A 435 19.43 19.25 41.79
C LEU A 435 18.79 19.07 40.42
N CYS A 436 17.44 18.95 40.37
CA CYS A 436 16.67 18.86 39.14
C CYS A 436 15.58 19.92 39.07
N GLY A 437 15.30 20.42 37.89
CA GLY A 437 14.19 21.34 37.63
C GLY A 437 12.82 20.64 37.74
N PRO A 438 11.70 21.37 37.89
CA PRO A 438 10.40 20.81 38.19
C PRO A 438 9.82 19.91 37.05
N ALA A 439 10.34 20.00 35.84
CA ALA A 439 9.86 19.17 34.70
C ALA A 439 10.63 17.86 34.54
N PHE A 440 11.59 17.52 35.38
CA PHE A 440 12.45 16.35 35.18
C PHE A 440 11.67 15.01 35.22
N LEU A 441 10.59 14.95 36.01
CA LEU A 441 9.70 13.79 36.10
C LEU A 441 8.57 13.78 35.06
N ASN A 442 8.49 14.80 34.20
CA ASN A 442 7.48 14.77 33.14
C ASN A 442 7.68 13.53 32.26
N GLU A 443 6.59 12.89 31.94
CA GLU A 443 6.51 11.82 30.97
C GLU A 443 5.92 12.35 29.67
N VAL A 444 6.39 11.81 28.55
CA VAL A 444 5.88 12.13 27.21
C VAL A 444 4.71 11.23 26.90
N PHE A 445 3.59 11.82 26.51
CA PHE A 445 2.37 11.08 26.13
C PHE A 445 1.66 11.75 24.96
N VAL A 446 0.74 11.03 24.36
CA VAL A 446 -0.12 11.52 23.28
C VAL A 446 -1.56 11.55 23.74
N LYS A 447 -2.23 12.69 23.54
CA LYS A 447 -3.65 12.88 23.83
C LYS A 447 -4.33 13.64 22.69
N ASP A 448 -5.34 13.05 22.09
CA ASP A 448 -6.10 13.65 20.98
C ASP A 448 -5.17 14.18 19.87
N GLY A 449 -4.12 13.45 19.53
CA GLY A 449 -3.12 13.81 18.54
C GLY A 449 -2.11 14.89 18.97
N ASN A 450 -2.13 15.36 20.22
CA ASN A 450 -1.13 16.27 20.76
C ASN A 450 -0.04 15.49 21.51
N VAL A 451 1.21 15.86 21.33
CA VAL A 451 2.36 15.32 22.09
C VAL A 451 2.65 16.27 23.26
N ILE A 452 2.55 15.79 24.47
CA ILE A 452 2.58 16.62 25.70
C ILE A 452 3.51 15.97 26.72
N GLY A 453 4.20 16.82 27.50
CA GLY A 453 4.98 16.40 28.66
C GLY A 453 4.33 16.83 29.97
N ALA A 454 3.99 15.88 30.84
CA ALA A 454 3.45 16.17 32.18
C ALA A 454 3.83 15.10 33.20
N VAL A 455 3.70 15.43 34.49
CA VAL A 455 3.99 14.50 35.60
C VAL A 455 2.97 13.37 35.70
N LYS A 456 1.73 13.66 35.31
CA LYS A 456 0.65 12.64 35.26
C LYS A 456 0.14 12.59 33.83
N PRO A 457 0.41 11.51 33.10
CA PRO A 457 -0.07 11.35 31.73
C PRO A 457 -1.60 11.23 31.70
N GLU A 458 -2.23 11.99 30.81
CA GLU A 458 -3.67 11.92 30.52
C GLU A 458 -3.86 11.53 29.06
N GLY A 459 -3.45 10.31 28.68
CA GLY A 459 -3.49 9.82 27.31
C GLY A 459 -2.67 8.56 27.17
N VAL A 460 -2.21 8.26 25.94
CA VAL A 460 -1.36 7.11 25.66
C VAL A 460 0.08 7.46 26.00
N SER A 461 0.67 6.72 26.94
CA SER A 461 2.05 6.92 27.40
C SER A 461 3.07 6.39 26.43
N THR A 462 4.19 7.13 26.23
CA THR A 462 5.37 6.60 25.52
C THR A 462 6.29 5.77 26.44
N GLY A 463 6.10 5.80 27.77
CA GLY A 463 7.03 5.28 28.76
C GLY A 463 8.34 6.09 28.89
N ILE A 464 8.46 7.20 28.18
CA ILE A 464 9.68 8.02 28.17
C ILE A 464 9.51 9.22 29.09
N THR A 465 10.30 9.28 30.19
CA THR A 465 10.38 10.46 31.04
C THR A 465 11.49 11.40 30.57
N TYR A 466 11.39 12.70 30.87
CA TYR A 466 12.42 13.68 30.51
C TYR A 466 13.80 13.32 31.09
N ILE A 467 13.82 12.93 32.36
CA ILE A 467 15.09 12.51 32.97
C ILE A 467 15.61 11.20 32.38
N GLY A 468 14.72 10.24 32.06
CA GLY A 468 15.11 8.99 31.42
C GLY A 468 15.71 9.20 30.03
N ALA A 469 15.13 10.12 29.26
CA ALA A 469 15.61 10.48 27.94
C ALA A 469 16.96 11.24 28.00
N PHE A 470 17.09 12.19 28.94
CA PHE A 470 18.33 12.92 29.15
C PHE A 470 19.45 12.03 29.69
N ALA A 471 19.15 11.12 30.63
CA ALA A 471 20.12 10.15 31.14
C ALA A 471 20.65 9.21 30.04
N ALA A 472 19.78 8.81 29.08
CA ALA A 472 20.21 8.05 27.92
C ALA A 472 21.19 8.84 27.04
N GLU A 473 20.89 10.11 26.77
CA GLU A 473 21.79 11.00 26.04
C GLU A 473 23.14 11.17 26.75
N ALA A 474 23.11 11.39 28.08
CA ALA A 474 24.33 11.55 28.87
C ALA A 474 25.18 10.28 28.85
N ALA A 475 24.58 9.10 29.04
CA ALA A 475 25.30 7.84 29.00
C ALA A 475 25.90 7.58 27.60
N TYR A 476 25.13 7.84 26.54
CA TYR A 476 25.64 7.76 25.17
C TYR A 476 26.80 8.72 24.92
N ALA A 477 26.69 9.99 25.36
CA ALA A 477 27.75 10.98 25.19
C ALA A 477 29.02 10.59 25.95
N ILE A 478 28.88 9.98 27.12
CA ILE A 478 30.01 9.45 27.91
C ILE A 478 30.72 8.33 27.14
N GLU A 479 29.99 7.37 26.60
CA GLU A 479 30.58 6.30 25.77
C GLU A 479 31.34 6.86 24.55
N GLN A 480 30.79 7.87 23.89
CA GLN A 480 31.45 8.50 22.74
C GLN A 480 32.72 9.28 23.18
N ALA A 481 32.63 10.03 24.28
CA ALA A 481 33.79 10.78 24.82
C ALA A 481 34.94 9.85 25.18
N LEU A 482 34.68 8.72 25.80
CA LEU A 482 35.69 7.72 26.12
C LEU A 482 36.32 7.09 24.88
N LYS A 483 35.54 6.78 23.85
CA LYS A 483 36.05 6.30 22.54
C LYS A 483 36.95 7.34 21.86
N GLU A 484 36.65 8.62 22.04
CA GLU A 484 37.50 9.74 21.58
C GLU A 484 38.70 10.02 22.46
N GLY A 485 38.91 9.26 23.53
CA GLY A 485 40.03 9.43 24.46
C GLY A 485 39.89 10.57 25.46
N LYS A 486 38.70 11.14 25.61
CA LYS A 486 38.44 12.21 26.59
C LYS A 486 38.30 11.63 28.00
N ASN A 487 38.90 12.28 28.98
CA ASN A 487 38.83 11.86 30.38
C ASN A 487 37.87 12.73 31.23
N LYS A 488 37.27 13.76 30.65
CA LYS A 488 36.27 14.60 31.31
C LYS A 488 35.17 14.99 30.33
N LEU A 489 33.92 14.97 30.82
CA LEU A 489 32.76 15.44 30.09
C LEU A 489 31.74 16.02 31.06
N GLU A 490 31.06 17.10 30.66
CA GLU A 490 29.82 17.56 31.29
C GLU A 490 28.72 17.63 30.27
N VAL A 491 27.58 17.00 30.58
CA VAL A 491 26.34 17.04 29.78
C VAL A 491 25.29 17.77 30.61
N ARG A 492 24.79 18.89 30.11
CA ARG A 492 23.83 19.71 30.85
C ARG A 492 22.58 20.01 30.03
N VAL A 493 21.42 19.82 30.63
CA VAL A 493 20.12 20.32 30.14
C VAL A 493 19.61 21.41 31.08
N ARG A 494 19.11 22.53 30.53
CA ARG A 494 18.53 23.61 31.36
C ARG A 494 17.02 23.67 31.21
N ILE A 495 16.55 23.87 29.98
CA ILE A 495 15.13 24.01 29.65
C ILE A 495 14.88 23.20 28.41
N SER A 496 13.92 22.29 28.46
CA SER A 496 13.36 21.68 27.25
C SER A 496 12.48 22.68 26.51
N ARG A 497 12.77 22.94 25.26
CA ARG A 497 11.97 23.79 24.34
C ARG A 497 11.48 22.99 23.13
N SER A 498 12.18 21.92 22.83
CA SER A 498 11.93 21.05 21.69
C SER A 498 12.24 19.58 22.05
N PRO A 499 11.74 18.61 21.29
CA PRO A 499 12.07 17.19 21.47
C PRO A 499 13.59 16.93 21.53
N ASN A 500 14.38 17.63 20.72
CA ASN A 500 15.84 17.45 20.69
C ASN A 500 16.55 17.83 21.99
N ASP A 501 16.01 18.75 22.77
CA ASP A 501 16.63 19.20 24.02
C ASP A 501 16.63 18.12 25.11
N ILE A 502 15.75 17.16 24.98
CA ILE A 502 15.58 16.00 25.87
C ILE A 502 15.76 14.67 25.12
N ASN A 503 16.62 14.64 24.11
CA ASN A 503 16.98 13.40 23.41
C ASN A 503 15.81 12.66 22.74
N LEU A 504 14.74 13.36 22.35
CA LEU A 504 13.61 12.74 21.66
C LEU A 504 13.69 12.93 20.16
N ARG A 505 13.27 11.89 19.46
CA ARG A 505 13.04 11.90 18.03
C ARG A 505 11.56 11.60 17.76
N ILE A 506 10.89 12.53 17.10
CA ILE A 506 9.56 12.31 16.56
C ILE A 506 9.71 12.08 15.06
N ASP A 507 9.11 10.99 14.55
CA ASP A 507 9.18 10.66 13.13
C ASP A 507 8.61 11.83 12.28
N PRO A 508 9.24 12.15 11.14
CA PRO A 508 8.74 13.21 10.26
C PRO A 508 7.30 13.02 9.78
N VAL A 509 6.81 11.78 9.69
CA VAL A 509 5.40 11.49 9.35
C VAL A 509 4.49 11.94 10.48
N ALA A 510 4.81 11.58 11.73
CA ALA A 510 4.06 12.02 12.90
C ALA A 510 4.09 13.55 13.05
N THR A 511 5.25 14.18 12.90
CA THR A 511 5.38 15.64 12.97
C THR A 511 4.50 16.34 11.94
N ARG A 512 4.48 15.87 10.69
CA ARG A 512 3.63 16.42 9.61
C ARG A 512 2.16 16.20 9.89
N TYR A 513 1.79 15.01 10.37
CA TYR A 513 0.41 14.68 10.73
C TYR A 513 -0.10 15.62 11.83
N ILE A 514 0.64 15.73 12.95
CA ILE A 514 0.29 16.58 14.10
C ILE A 514 0.09 18.04 13.64
N THR A 515 1.04 18.58 12.88
CA THR A 515 0.98 19.98 12.44
C THR A 515 -0.10 20.23 11.39
N SER A 516 -0.36 19.29 10.47
CA SER A 516 -1.42 19.41 9.45
C SER A 516 -2.84 19.40 10.05
N ARG A 517 -3.01 18.76 11.20
CA ARG A 517 -4.27 18.70 11.95
C ARG A 517 -4.40 19.83 13.00
N ASN A 518 -3.53 20.84 12.96
CA ASN A 518 -3.47 21.93 13.95
C ASN A 518 -3.29 21.42 15.39
N LYS A 519 -2.65 20.28 15.56
CA LYS A 519 -2.24 19.73 16.86
C LYS A 519 -0.83 20.21 17.19
N ARG A 520 -0.41 20.06 18.44
CA ARG A 520 0.84 20.63 18.92
C ARG A 520 1.76 19.58 19.55
N ILE A 521 3.05 19.93 19.56
CA ILE A 521 4.11 19.24 20.29
C ILE A 521 4.56 20.20 21.37
N ASP A 522 4.19 19.94 22.63
CA ASP A 522 4.52 20.78 23.78
C ASP A 522 5.27 19.98 24.84
N LEU A 523 6.59 20.04 24.75
CA LEU A 523 7.53 19.37 25.65
C LEU A 523 8.34 20.39 26.45
N ARG A 524 7.84 21.60 26.59
CA ARG A 524 8.54 22.69 27.29
C ARG A 524 8.54 22.48 28.80
N GLY A 525 9.69 22.72 29.42
CA GLY A 525 9.80 22.69 30.86
C GLY A 525 11.24 22.79 31.36
N PRO A 526 11.46 23.35 32.55
CA PRO A 526 12.77 23.43 33.16
C PRO A 526 13.19 22.07 33.74
N VAL A 527 14.29 21.51 33.25
CA VAL A 527 14.84 20.20 33.66
C VAL A 527 16.05 20.38 34.61
N PHE A 528 16.90 21.35 34.37
CA PHE A 528 18.06 21.78 35.20
C PHE A 528 18.87 20.63 35.79
N THR A 529 19.49 19.81 34.96
CA THR A 529 20.33 18.70 35.44
C THR A 529 21.64 18.69 34.71
N THR A 530 22.74 18.46 35.44
CA THR A 530 24.09 18.33 34.90
C THR A 530 24.68 16.98 35.29
N ILE A 531 25.20 16.25 34.32
CA ILE A 531 25.93 14.99 34.51
C ILE A 531 27.39 15.24 34.20
N ARG A 532 28.28 14.92 35.17
CA ARG A 532 29.71 15.02 35.01
C ARG A 532 30.33 13.64 34.96
N MET A 533 31.25 13.44 34.03
CA MET A 533 32.08 12.24 33.93
C MET A 533 33.55 12.62 34.17
N GLN A 534 34.23 11.80 34.96
CA GLN A 534 35.70 11.83 35.15
C GLN A 534 36.24 10.41 34.98
N ALA A 535 37.25 10.25 34.12
CA ALA A 535 37.94 8.99 33.91
C ALA A 535 39.38 9.12 34.40
N ALA A 536 39.86 8.06 35.06
CA ALA A 536 41.23 7.98 35.56
C ALA A 536 42.19 7.52 34.45
#